data_d03aff2ac9fa764b66455f8d0bc81305
#
_entry.id   d03aff2ac9fa764b66455f8d0bc81305
#
_cell.length_a   1.000
_cell.length_b   1.000
_cell.length_c   1.000
_cell.angle_alpha   90.00
_cell.angle_beta   90.00
_cell.angle_gamma   90.00
#
_symmetry.space_group_name_H-M   'P 1'
#
loop_
_entity.id
_entity.type
_entity.pdbx_description
1 polymer ?
#
loop_
_entity_poly.entity_id
_entity_poly.type
_entity_poly.pdbx_seq_one_letter_code
_entity_poly.pdbx_strand_id
1 'polypeptide(L)'
;MAGAERIELPSKVLETPMLPLYHAPMVVNNQKIFNKNIISCPISFYQYFSYYILGDYMIINYTTKELELLARLMRAEALGEGNLGMLMVGNVVVNRALAECLTFKDIKSITDAIYQKNQFTGTQSSLFNGTPTTLEKNLAQRVLRGEYYHPATNSLWFYAPPTNTSCKNTWYDQNLAGRYKNHCFYIPDPGICKQLH
;
A
#
# COMPACT_ATOMS: atom_id res chain seq x y z
N MET A 1 -49.30 -10.85 -38.45
CA MET A 1 -49.25 -9.52 -37.85
C MET A 1 -49.29 -9.70 -36.36
N ALA A 2 -48.16 -9.55 -35.71
CA ALA A 2 -48.05 -9.56 -34.28
C ALA A 2 -47.10 -8.41 -33.91
N GLY A 3 -47.65 -7.44 -33.18
CA GLY A 3 -46.95 -6.21 -32.79
C GLY A 3 -45.88 -6.48 -31.77
N ALA A 4 -44.75 -5.85 -31.96
CA ALA A 4 -43.65 -5.83 -30.98
C ALA A 4 -43.92 -4.66 -30.00
N GLU A 5 -44.26 -4.98 -28.76
CA GLU A 5 -44.26 -4.03 -27.66
C GLU A 5 -42.81 -3.66 -27.26
N ARG A 6 -42.52 -2.40 -27.33
CA ARG A 6 -41.26 -1.79 -26.91
C ARG A 6 -41.33 -1.53 -25.39
N ILE A 7 -40.61 -2.31 -24.59
CA ILE A 7 -40.49 -2.07 -23.15
C ILE A 7 -39.46 -0.96 -22.97
N GLU A 8 -39.87 0.21 -22.53
CA GLU A 8 -38.99 1.29 -22.06
C GLU A 8 -38.56 1.01 -20.62
N LEU A 9 -37.25 0.86 -20.40
CA LEU A 9 -36.65 0.77 -19.07
C LEU A 9 -36.46 2.18 -18.50
N PRO A 10 -36.84 2.44 -17.25
CA PRO A 10 -36.62 3.74 -16.63
C PRO A 10 -35.13 3.90 -16.27
N SER A 11 -34.56 5.02 -16.69
CA SER A 11 -33.21 5.46 -16.32
C SER A 11 -33.16 5.80 -14.83
N LYS A 12 -32.76 4.85 -13.99
CA LYS A 12 -32.34 5.14 -12.63
C LYS A 12 -30.84 5.44 -12.65
N VAL A 13 -30.51 6.70 -12.48
CA VAL A 13 -29.18 7.15 -12.10
C VAL A 13 -28.87 6.56 -10.74
N LEU A 14 -27.94 5.61 -10.68
CA LEU A 14 -27.39 5.09 -9.44
C LEU A 14 -26.41 6.13 -8.90
N GLU A 15 -26.88 6.94 -7.96
CA GLU A 15 -25.99 7.71 -7.09
C GLU A 15 -25.18 6.74 -6.24
N THR A 16 -23.89 6.67 -6.49
CA THR A 16 -22.96 5.93 -5.63
C THR A 16 -22.86 6.65 -4.28
N PRO A 17 -23.13 6.00 -3.14
CA PRO A 17 -22.90 6.61 -1.84
C PRO A 17 -21.41 6.85 -1.64
N MET A 18 -21.03 8.10 -1.42
CA MET A 18 -19.71 8.45 -0.92
C MET A 18 -19.51 7.81 0.46
N LEU A 19 -18.52 6.94 0.56
CA LEU A 19 -18.08 6.40 1.84
C LEU A 19 -17.52 7.55 2.71
N PRO A 20 -17.91 7.64 4.00
CA PRO A 20 -17.37 8.66 4.89
C PRO A 20 -15.88 8.44 5.11
N LEU A 21 -15.10 9.50 4.91
CA LEU A 21 -13.71 9.58 5.35
C LEU A 21 -13.67 9.41 6.88
N TYR A 22 -13.15 8.28 7.34
CA TYR A 22 -12.81 8.11 8.75
C TYR A 22 -11.62 9.00 9.08
N HIS A 23 -11.88 10.15 9.66
CA HIS A 23 -10.88 10.93 10.36
C HIS A 23 -10.68 10.33 11.74
N ALA A 24 -9.57 9.62 11.93
CA ALA A 24 -9.10 9.32 13.27
C ALA A 24 -8.69 10.63 13.96
N PRO A 25 -9.12 10.88 15.23
CA PRO A 25 -8.70 12.09 15.92
C PRO A 25 -7.22 12.00 16.29
N MET A 26 -6.40 12.87 15.72
CA MET A 26 -5.05 13.12 16.23
C MET A 26 -5.15 13.83 17.57
N VAL A 27 -4.77 13.15 18.63
CA VAL A 27 -4.54 13.78 19.93
C VAL A 27 -3.19 14.50 19.85
N VAL A 28 -3.22 15.80 19.57
CA VAL A 28 -2.06 16.66 19.69
C VAL A 28 -2.08 17.31 21.06
N ASN A 29 -1.34 16.75 22.00
CA ASN A 29 -1.01 17.42 23.27
C ASN A 29 0.11 18.41 23.01
N ASN A 30 -0.25 19.68 22.79
CA ASN A 30 0.64 20.81 23.04
C ASN A 30 -0.21 22.06 23.26
N GLN A 31 -0.48 22.35 24.52
CA GLN A 31 -0.97 23.67 24.96
C GLN A 31 0.14 24.69 24.78
N LYS A 32 0.03 25.57 23.80
CA LYS A 32 0.61 26.91 23.83
C LYS A 32 -0.46 27.93 23.52
N ILE A 33 -0.65 28.78 24.51
CA ILE A 33 -1.56 29.90 24.59
C ILE A 33 -1.36 30.83 23.37
N PHE A 34 -2.40 30.99 22.55
CA PHE A 34 -2.46 32.03 21.54
C PHE A 34 -3.35 33.17 22.00
N ASN A 35 -2.74 34.31 22.13
CA ASN A 35 -3.33 35.60 22.48
C ASN A 35 -4.30 36.03 21.37
N LYS A 36 -5.50 36.48 21.78
CA LYS A 36 -6.56 36.94 20.88
C LYS A 36 -6.16 38.26 20.25
N ASN A 37 -5.86 38.26 18.95
CA ASN A 37 -6.09 39.39 18.07
C ASN A 37 -6.50 38.82 16.70
N ILE A 38 -7.79 38.90 16.41
CA ILE A 38 -8.39 38.45 15.17
C ILE A 38 -8.04 39.46 14.08
N ILE A 39 -7.08 39.12 13.23
CA ILE A 39 -6.86 39.79 11.95
C ILE A 39 -7.58 38.93 10.90
N SER A 40 -8.57 39.53 10.22
CA SER A 40 -9.28 38.93 9.11
C SER A 40 -8.29 38.61 7.99
N CYS A 41 -7.98 37.35 7.79
CA CYS A 41 -7.10 36.88 6.73
C CYS A 41 -7.93 36.60 5.45
N PRO A 42 -7.56 37.13 4.28
CA PRO A 42 -8.29 36.87 3.04
C PRO A 42 -8.15 35.40 2.63
N ILE A 43 -9.19 34.88 1.99
CA ILE A 43 -9.41 33.47 1.61
C ILE A 43 -8.23 32.83 0.85
N SER A 44 -7.33 33.63 0.26
CA SER A 44 -6.15 33.11 -0.46
C SER A 44 -5.08 32.46 0.44
N PHE A 45 -5.08 32.76 1.76
CA PHE A 45 -4.11 32.19 2.70
C PHE A 45 -4.43 30.73 3.08
N TYR A 46 -5.71 30.34 3.06
CA TYR A 46 -6.13 28.95 3.36
C TYR A 46 -5.68 27.94 2.30
N GLN A 47 -5.63 28.36 1.03
CA GLN A 47 -5.15 27.50 -0.06
C GLN A 47 -3.61 27.31 -0.02
N TYR A 48 -2.85 28.34 0.41
CA TYR A 48 -1.40 28.25 0.54
C TYR A 48 -0.95 27.45 1.78
N PHE A 49 -1.72 27.55 2.88
CA PHE A 49 -1.41 26.82 4.12
C PHE A 49 -1.71 25.32 4.00
N SER A 50 -2.70 24.93 3.20
CA SER A 50 -3.00 23.52 2.90
C SER A 50 -1.87 22.84 2.11
N TYR A 51 -1.12 23.57 1.31
CA TYR A 51 0.00 23.05 0.51
C TYR A 51 1.28 22.81 1.34
N TYR A 52 1.46 23.54 2.44
CA TYR A 52 2.64 23.44 3.30
C TYR A 52 2.49 22.48 4.49
N ILE A 53 1.25 22.07 4.85
CA ILE A 53 1.01 21.14 5.97
C ILE A 53 0.94 19.69 5.47
N LEU A 54 0.70 19.44 4.19
CA LEU A 54 0.91 18.14 3.55
C LEU A 54 2.38 18.01 3.11
N GLY A 55 3.31 18.28 4.01
CA GLY A 55 4.66 17.78 3.86
C GLY A 55 4.57 16.29 3.57
N ASP A 56 5.30 15.81 2.57
CA ASP A 56 5.35 14.40 2.17
C ASP A 56 5.62 13.52 3.39
N TYR A 57 4.56 13.11 4.09
CA TYR A 57 4.67 12.19 5.20
C TYR A 57 5.13 10.85 4.64
N MET A 58 6.36 10.51 4.90
CA MET A 58 6.95 9.22 4.53
C MET A 58 7.00 8.35 5.78
N ILE A 59 6.52 7.13 5.66
CA ILE A 59 6.55 6.15 6.76
C ILE A 59 7.92 5.50 6.91
N ILE A 60 8.75 5.58 5.88
CA ILE A 60 10.13 5.09 5.86
C ILE A 60 10.99 6.05 5.03
N ASN A 61 12.19 6.35 5.50
CA ASN A 61 13.17 7.10 4.71
C ASN A 61 13.66 6.24 3.53
N TYR A 62 13.75 6.84 2.35
CA TYR A 62 14.23 6.17 1.16
C TYR A 62 15.02 7.10 0.24
N THR A 63 15.89 6.54 -0.57
CA THR A 63 16.62 7.21 -1.63
C THR A 63 15.89 7.06 -2.98
N THR A 64 16.21 7.91 -3.96
CA THR A 64 15.70 7.74 -5.34
C THR A 64 16.03 6.35 -5.91
N LYS A 65 17.21 5.81 -5.57
CA LYS A 65 17.60 4.45 -5.99
C LYS A 65 16.69 3.38 -5.39
N GLU A 66 16.29 3.52 -4.13
CA GLU A 66 15.38 2.59 -3.46
C GLU A 66 13.95 2.70 -4.00
N LEU A 67 13.48 3.91 -4.32
CA LEU A 67 12.21 4.09 -5.03
C LEU A 67 12.18 3.30 -6.35
N GLU A 68 13.22 3.45 -7.17
CA GLU A 68 13.32 2.74 -8.44
C GLU A 68 13.50 1.23 -8.26
N LEU A 69 14.24 0.82 -7.23
CA LEU A 69 14.43 -0.58 -6.88
C LEU A 69 13.11 -1.23 -6.46
N LEU A 70 12.33 -0.57 -5.60
CA LEU A 70 11.00 -1.01 -5.19
C LEU A 70 10.05 -1.11 -6.38
N ALA A 71 10.02 -0.10 -7.25
CA ALA A 71 9.19 -0.10 -8.45
C ALA A 71 9.51 -1.30 -9.36
N ARG A 72 10.78 -1.61 -9.56
CA ARG A 72 11.23 -2.78 -10.34
C ARG A 72 10.80 -4.10 -9.70
N LEU A 73 10.92 -4.22 -8.38
CA LEU A 73 10.48 -5.43 -7.68
C LEU A 73 8.96 -5.62 -7.77
N MET A 74 8.19 -4.56 -7.52
CA MET A 74 6.72 -4.59 -7.62
C MET A 74 6.27 -5.07 -9.00
N ARG A 75 6.92 -4.59 -10.07
CA ARG A 75 6.70 -5.07 -11.43
C ARG A 75 7.09 -6.54 -11.59
N ALA A 76 8.27 -6.93 -11.16
CA ALA A 76 8.79 -8.28 -11.35
C ALA A 76 7.94 -9.35 -10.65
N GLU A 77 7.40 -9.04 -9.48
CA GLU A 77 6.59 -9.96 -8.69
C GLU A 77 5.09 -9.91 -9.04
N ALA A 78 4.55 -8.77 -9.49
CA ALA A 78 3.11 -8.59 -9.57
C ALA A 78 2.60 -7.84 -10.81
N LEU A 79 3.33 -7.77 -11.91
CA LEU A 79 2.85 -7.12 -13.14
C LEU A 79 1.53 -7.71 -13.62
N GLY A 80 1.40 -9.04 -13.62
CA GLY A 80 0.19 -9.77 -14.02
C GLY A 80 -1.00 -9.57 -13.07
N GLU A 81 -0.75 -9.14 -11.84
CA GLU A 81 -1.78 -8.83 -10.85
C GLU A 81 -2.36 -7.41 -11.02
N GLY A 82 -1.72 -6.57 -11.84
CA GLY A 82 -2.08 -5.18 -12.07
C GLY A 82 -1.64 -4.24 -10.94
N ASN A 83 -2.03 -2.97 -11.04
CA ASN A 83 -1.55 -1.91 -10.15
C ASN A 83 -1.78 -2.22 -8.66
N LEU A 84 -2.94 -2.75 -8.30
CA LEU A 84 -3.25 -3.07 -6.91
C LEU A 84 -2.41 -4.25 -6.39
N GLY A 85 -2.13 -5.26 -7.21
CA GLY A 85 -1.22 -6.34 -6.86
C GLY A 85 0.21 -5.82 -6.65
N MET A 86 0.68 -4.92 -7.51
CA MET A 86 1.98 -4.26 -7.33
C MET A 86 2.03 -3.47 -6.01
N LEU A 87 1.00 -2.69 -5.67
CA LEU A 87 0.90 -1.97 -4.39
C LEU A 87 0.98 -2.93 -3.19
N MET A 88 0.27 -4.06 -3.24
CA MET A 88 0.30 -5.07 -2.17
C MET A 88 1.68 -5.71 -1.99
N VAL A 89 2.38 -6.01 -3.08
CA VAL A 89 3.78 -6.49 -3.00
C VAL A 89 4.67 -5.41 -2.38
N GLY A 90 4.49 -4.15 -2.78
CA GLY A 90 5.20 -3.02 -2.19
C GLY A 90 4.94 -2.88 -0.68
N ASN A 91 3.68 -3.06 -0.24
CA ASN A 91 3.34 -3.06 1.20
C ASN A 91 4.12 -4.13 1.96
N VAL A 92 4.25 -5.35 1.43
CA VAL A 92 5.05 -6.41 2.09
C VAL A 92 6.52 -6.00 2.22
N VAL A 93 7.11 -5.36 1.21
CA VAL A 93 8.51 -4.89 1.28
C VAL A 93 8.68 -3.83 2.37
N VAL A 94 7.79 -2.84 2.40
CA VAL A 94 7.83 -1.77 3.42
C VAL A 94 7.58 -2.33 4.81
N ASN A 95 6.61 -3.23 4.97
CA ASN A 95 6.35 -3.91 6.25
C ASN A 95 7.59 -4.63 6.76
N ARG A 96 8.34 -5.33 5.90
CA ARG A 96 9.60 -6.01 6.29
C ARG A 96 10.66 -5.02 6.78
N ALA A 97 10.78 -3.86 6.14
CA ALA A 97 11.74 -2.84 6.53
C ALA A 97 11.37 -2.15 7.86
N LEU A 98 10.09 -2.18 8.24
CA LEU A 98 9.56 -1.60 9.48
C LEU A 98 9.39 -2.62 10.63
N ALA A 99 9.37 -3.92 10.32
CA ALA A 99 8.85 -4.94 11.24
C ALA A 99 9.66 -5.12 12.54
N GLU A 100 10.98 -4.92 12.53
CA GLU A 100 11.90 -5.09 13.69
C GLU A 100 11.67 -6.41 14.48
N CYS A 101 11.20 -7.46 13.81
CA CYS A 101 10.80 -8.71 14.42
C CYS A 101 11.18 -9.91 13.55
N LEU A 102 11.21 -11.10 14.13
CA LEU A 102 11.49 -12.37 13.44
C LEU A 102 12.79 -12.28 12.60
N THR A 103 12.74 -12.75 11.36
CA THR A 103 13.87 -12.70 10.42
C THR A 103 14.10 -11.31 9.82
N PHE A 104 13.25 -10.33 10.17
CA PHE A 104 13.31 -8.94 9.67
C PHE A 104 13.91 -7.94 10.67
N LYS A 105 14.29 -8.39 11.89
CA LYS A 105 14.84 -7.53 12.95
C LYS A 105 16.06 -6.69 12.53
N ASP A 106 16.85 -7.20 11.58
CA ASP A 106 18.07 -6.57 11.08
C ASP A 106 17.85 -5.85 9.72
N ILE A 107 16.62 -5.85 9.19
CA ILE A 107 16.25 -5.15 7.96
C ILE A 107 15.96 -3.70 8.31
N LYS A 108 16.70 -2.76 7.71
CA LYS A 108 16.59 -1.32 8.05
C LYS A 108 16.31 -0.43 6.86
N SER A 109 16.27 -0.99 5.65
CA SER A 109 16.06 -0.25 4.42
C SER A 109 15.24 -1.06 3.41
N ILE A 110 14.72 -0.37 2.41
CA ILE A 110 14.06 -1.00 1.25
C ILE A 110 15.04 -1.93 0.53
N THR A 111 16.29 -1.52 0.41
CA THR A 111 17.35 -2.33 -0.20
C THR A 111 17.57 -3.63 0.56
N ASP A 112 17.69 -3.58 1.90
CA ASP A 112 17.87 -4.78 2.72
C ASP A 112 16.69 -5.74 2.59
N ALA A 113 15.46 -5.20 2.61
CA ALA A 113 14.23 -6.00 2.47
C ALA A 113 14.17 -6.72 1.12
N ILE A 114 14.56 -6.03 0.03
CA ILE A 114 14.51 -6.60 -1.33
C ILE A 114 15.58 -7.66 -1.55
N TYR A 115 16.78 -7.42 -1.06
CA TYR A 115 17.92 -8.36 -1.25
C TYR A 115 18.10 -9.38 -0.12
N GLN A 116 17.17 -9.43 0.83
CA GLN A 116 17.19 -10.51 1.83
C GLN A 116 17.20 -11.86 1.13
N LYS A 117 18.13 -12.73 1.52
CA LYS A 117 18.40 -13.99 0.84
C LYS A 117 17.14 -14.84 0.68
N ASN A 118 16.88 -15.31 -0.54
CA ASN A 118 15.78 -16.22 -0.89
C ASN A 118 14.36 -15.66 -0.67
N GLN A 119 14.18 -14.33 -0.60
CA GLN A 119 12.86 -13.75 -0.34
C GLN A 119 12.09 -13.40 -1.62
N PHE A 120 12.75 -12.90 -2.64
CA PHE A 120 12.10 -12.48 -3.89
C PHE A 120 12.79 -13.10 -5.09
N THR A 121 12.12 -14.04 -5.75
CA THR A 121 12.62 -14.66 -6.98
C THR A 121 12.59 -13.71 -8.17
N GLY A 122 11.69 -12.73 -8.16
CA GLY A 122 11.57 -11.70 -9.17
C GLY A 122 12.83 -10.88 -9.39
N THR A 123 13.73 -10.77 -8.40
CA THR A 123 15.01 -10.09 -8.52
C THR A 123 15.93 -10.70 -9.60
N GLN A 124 15.69 -11.95 -9.99
CA GLN A 124 16.43 -12.64 -11.06
C GLN A 124 15.73 -12.55 -12.42
N SER A 125 14.55 -11.97 -12.49
CA SER A 125 13.78 -11.87 -13.73
C SER A 125 14.26 -10.73 -14.62
N SER A 126 14.02 -10.85 -15.94
CA SER A 126 14.28 -9.76 -16.89
C SER A 126 13.44 -8.51 -16.59
N LEU A 127 12.26 -8.68 -16.00
CA LEU A 127 11.39 -7.57 -15.59
C LEU A 127 12.05 -6.69 -14.51
N PHE A 128 12.85 -7.28 -13.62
CA PHE A 128 13.55 -6.53 -12.59
C PHE A 128 14.69 -5.65 -13.14
N ASN A 129 15.31 -6.04 -14.24
CA ASN A 129 16.49 -5.37 -14.79
C ASN A 129 16.17 -4.12 -15.61
N GLY A 130 14.93 -3.93 -16.08
CA GLY A 130 14.53 -2.79 -16.89
C GLY A 130 14.30 -1.52 -16.07
N THR A 131 14.44 -0.36 -16.70
CA THR A 131 14.08 0.95 -16.11
C THR A 131 12.59 0.96 -15.74
N PRO A 132 12.23 1.38 -14.52
CA PRO A 132 10.82 1.47 -14.14
C PRO A 132 10.13 2.63 -14.86
N THR A 133 8.88 2.42 -15.24
CA THR A 133 8.02 3.45 -15.83
C THR A 133 7.63 4.51 -14.80
N THR A 134 7.13 5.65 -15.26
CA THR A 134 6.56 6.69 -14.39
C THR A 134 5.42 6.14 -13.53
N LEU A 135 4.55 5.29 -14.09
CA LEU A 135 3.46 4.65 -13.35
C LEU A 135 4.00 3.78 -12.20
N GLU A 136 4.96 2.91 -12.47
CA GLU A 136 5.55 2.02 -11.47
C GLU A 136 6.24 2.81 -10.34
N LYS A 137 6.95 3.89 -10.67
CA LYS A 137 7.54 4.80 -9.67
C LYS A 137 6.48 5.49 -8.83
N ASN A 138 5.38 5.94 -9.43
CA ASN A 138 4.26 6.53 -8.69
C ASN A 138 3.61 5.52 -7.73
N LEU A 139 3.43 4.27 -8.15
CA LEU A 139 2.90 3.21 -7.28
C LEU A 139 3.85 2.94 -6.10
N ALA A 140 5.16 2.85 -6.35
CA ALA A 140 6.15 2.67 -5.29
C ALA A 140 6.15 3.86 -4.31
N GLN A 141 6.03 5.09 -4.80
CA GLN A 141 5.95 6.28 -3.96
C GLN A 141 4.71 6.29 -3.06
N ARG A 142 3.55 5.83 -3.55
CA ARG A 142 2.32 5.69 -2.75
C ARG A 142 2.53 4.75 -1.57
N VAL A 143 3.16 3.61 -1.80
CA VAL A 143 3.48 2.64 -0.73
C VAL A 143 4.44 3.25 0.29
N LEU A 144 5.50 3.94 -0.14
CA LEU A 144 6.49 4.58 0.73
C LEU A 144 5.89 5.75 1.56
N ARG A 145 4.76 6.27 1.13
CA ARG A 145 3.94 7.26 1.86
C ARG A 145 2.88 6.65 2.78
N GLY A 146 2.85 5.32 2.91
CA GLY A 146 1.94 4.64 3.82
C GLY A 146 0.57 4.30 3.24
N GLU A 147 0.47 4.13 1.94
CA GLU A 147 -0.76 3.64 1.34
C GLU A 147 -0.81 2.11 1.41
N TYR A 148 -1.71 1.57 2.23
CA TYR A 148 -1.85 0.15 2.49
C TYR A 148 -3.15 -0.43 1.94
N TYR A 149 -3.07 -1.72 1.53
CA TYR A 149 -4.21 -2.45 0.99
C TYR A 149 -4.34 -3.83 1.62
N HIS A 150 -5.54 -4.14 2.14
CA HIS A 150 -5.86 -5.50 2.56
C HIS A 150 -5.83 -6.45 1.33
N PRO A 151 -5.24 -7.67 1.46
CA PRO A 151 -4.73 -8.34 2.64
C PRO A 151 -3.26 -8.05 2.99
N ALA A 152 -2.57 -7.16 2.27
CA ALA A 152 -1.15 -6.90 2.47
C ALA A 152 -0.85 -5.89 3.61
N THR A 153 -1.85 -5.29 4.26
CA THR A 153 -1.67 -4.22 5.27
C THR A 153 -0.61 -4.57 6.32
N ASN A 154 -0.69 -5.76 6.91
CA ASN A 154 0.27 -6.23 7.92
C ASN A 154 1.03 -7.48 7.47
N SER A 155 0.97 -7.82 6.17
CA SER A 155 1.60 -9.04 5.68
C SER A 155 3.11 -8.86 5.53
N LEU A 156 3.85 -9.87 5.97
CA LEU A 156 5.29 -9.98 5.81
C LEU A 156 5.68 -11.01 4.74
N TRP A 157 4.75 -11.85 4.32
CA TRP A 157 4.97 -12.88 3.31
C TRP A 157 3.82 -12.95 2.32
N PHE A 158 4.15 -13.38 1.12
CA PHE A 158 3.19 -13.80 0.12
C PHE A 158 3.77 -14.89 -0.76
N TYR A 159 2.92 -15.68 -1.40
CA TYR A 159 3.29 -16.58 -2.49
C TYR A 159 2.11 -16.79 -3.45
N ALA A 160 2.42 -17.20 -4.68
CA ALA A 160 1.43 -17.63 -5.66
C ALA A 160 1.27 -19.16 -5.60
N PRO A 161 0.14 -19.69 -5.10
CA PRO A 161 -0.12 -21.13 -5.14
C PRO A 161 -0.28 -21.62 -6.58
N PRO A 162 -0.15 -22.93 -6.83
CA PRO A 162 -0.46 -23.50 -8.15
C PRO A 162 -1.86 -23.08 -8.61
N THR A 163 -2.03 -22.98 -9.93
CA THR A 163 -3.32 -22.63 -10.54
C THR A 163 -4.45 -23.49 -10.00
N ASN A 164 -5.59 -22.89 -9.71
CA ASN A 164 -6.80 -23.55 -9.15
C ASN A 164 -6.62 -24.15 -7.75
N THR A 165 -5.60 -23.75 -6.99
CA THR A 165 -5.48 -24.12 -5.58
C THR A 165 -5.86 -22.96 -4.66
N SER A 166 -6.43 -23.32 -3.50
CA SER A 166 -6.74 -22.34 -2.45
C SER A 166 -5.49 -21.97 -1.66
N CYS A 167 -5.53 -20.79 -1.01
CA CYS A 167 -4.54 -20.45 -0.01
C CYS A 167 -4.64 -21.40 1.18
N LYS A 168 -3.52 -21.85 1.71
CA LYS A 168 -3.47 -22.57 2.98
C LYS A 168 -3.79 -21.62 4.13
N ASN A 169 -4.50 -22.09 5.16
CA ASN A 169 -4.78 -21.27 6.35
C ASN A 169 -3.49 -20.84 7.07
N THR A 170 -2.47 -21.69 7.04
CA THR A 170 -1.13 -21.39 7.55
C THR A 170 -0.07 -21.78 6.51
N TRP A 171 1.03 -21.01 6.47
CA TRP A 171 2.18 -21.27 5.63
C TRP A 171 3.45 -20.92 6.39
N TYR A 172 4.31 -21.91 6.66
CA TYR A 172 5.46 -21.78 7.56
C TYR A 172 5.08 -21.16 8.92
N ASP A 173 3.98 -21.67 9.51
CA ASP A 173 3.40 -21.21 10.79
C ASP A 173 2.92 -19.75 10.80
N GLN A 174 2.76 -19.14 9.63
CA GLN A 174 2.21 -17.79 9.48
C GLN A 174 0.73 -17.86 9.09
N ASN A 175 -0.10 -16.98 9.68
CA ASN A 175 -1.54 -16.98 9.46
C ASN A 175 -1.93 -16.33 8.13
N LEU A 176 -2.91 -16.89 7.44
CA LEU A 176 -3.45 -16.32 6.22
C LEU A 176 -4.16 -14.99 6.53
N ALA A 177 -3.70 -13.90 5.92
CA ALA A 177 -4.39 -12.61 5.93
C ALA A 177 -5.49 -12.55 4.86
N GLY A 178 -5.26 -13.17 3.71
CA GLY A 178 -6.21 -13.21 2.62
C GLY A 178 -5.55 -13.50 1.27
N ARG A 179 -6.37 -13.43 0.21
CA ARG A 179 -5.95 -13.64 -1.17
C ARG A 179 -6.29 -12.43 -2.03
N TYR A 180 -5.38 -12.05 -2.90
CA TYR A 180 -5.66 -11.16 -4.02
C TYR A 180 -5.20 -11.81 -5.32
N LYS A 181 -6.13 -12.09 -6.23
CA LYS A 181 -5.91 -12.83 -7.48
C LYS A 181 -5.08 -14.11 -7.25
N ASN A 182 -3.83 -14.15 -7.74
CA ASN A 182 -2.96 -15.31 -7.62
C ASN A 182 -2.08 -15.30 -6.36
N HIS A 183 -2.06 -14.24 -5.58
CA HIS A 183 -1.22 -14.15 -4.37
C HIS A 183 -2.00 -14.41 -3.09
N CYS A 184 -1.45 -15.27 -2.23
CA CYS A 184 -1.86 -15.48 -0.84
C CYS A 184 -0.93 -14.69 0.07
N PHE A 185 -1.47 -13.92 1.00
CA PHE A 185 -0.73 -13.03 1.90
C PHE A 185 -0.80 -13.54 3.33
N TYR A 186 0.32 -13.45 4.06
CA TYR A 186 0.45 -14.01 5.41
C TYR A 186 1.01 -13.00 6.38
N ILE A 187 0.48 -13.06 7.62
CA ILE A 187 0.83 -12.17 8.73
C ILE A 187 1.46 -12.97 9.88
N PRO A 188 2.31 -12.35 10.68
CA PRO A 188 2.80 -12.94 11.92
C PRO A 188 1.66 -13.09 12.93
N ASP A 189 1.87 -13.90 13.97
CA ASP A 189 0.96 -13.97 15.09
C ASP A 189 0.77 -12.60 15.76
N PRO A 190 -0.42 -12.31 16.30
CA PRO A 190 -0.70 -11.05 16.98
C PRO A 190 0.31 -10.76 18.09
N GLY A 191 0.85 -9.54 18.10
CA GLY A 191 1.80 -9.07 19.11
C GLY A 191 3.26 -9.45 18.91
N ILE A 192 3.59 -10.27 17.90
CA ILE A 192 5.00 -10.61 17.58
C ILE A 192 5.71 -9.38 16.97
N CYS A 193 5.06 -8.68 16.05
CA CYS A 193 5.61 -7.53 15.35
C CYS A 193 4.81 -6.29 15.73
N LYS A 194 5.25 -5.60 16.78
CA LYS A 194 4.51 -4.46 17.37
C LYS A 194 4.50 -3.20 16.49
N GLN A 195 5.39 -3.13 15.52
CA GLN A 195 5.54 -1.99 14.60
C GLN A 195 4.59 -2.07 13.39
N LEU A 196 3.93 -3.20 13.17
CA LEU A 196 2.90 -3.34 12.15
C LEU A 196 1.57 -2.75 12.66
N HIS A 197 0.72 -2.29 11.73
CA HIS A 197 -0.52 -1.53 12.00
C HIS A 197 -1.63 -2.35 12.65
#